data_081f80eb56f1aaa935c784de44412376
#
_entry.id   081f80eb56f1aaa935c784de44412376
#
_cell.length_a   1.000
_cell.length_b   1.000
_cell.length_c   1.000
_cell.angle_alpha   90.00
_cell.angle_beta   90.00
_cell.angle_gamma   90.00
#
_symmetry.space_group_name_H-M   'P 1'
#
loop_
_entity.id
_entity.type
_entity.pdbx_description
1 polymer ?
#
loop_
_entity_poly.entity_id
_entity_poly.type
_entity_poly.pdbx_seq_one_letter_code
_entity_poly.pdbx_strand_id
1 'polypeptide(L)' 'AEQAVFAAIDSAVLAENPFLRIIHGKGTGVVRERVRRVVTQDRRITKSGFAPSNQGGTGVTIVEFTG' A
#
# COMPACT_ATOMS: atom_id res chain seq x y z
N ALA A 1 2.59 -0.62 -13.34
CA ALA A 1 1.85 -0.22 -12.16
C ALA A 1 1.97 -1.21 -11.02
N GLU A 2 1.58 -2.48 -11.23
CA GLU A 2 1.65 -3.47 -10.15
C GLU A 2 3.08 -3.78 -9.72
N GLN A 3 4.00 -3.80 -10.67
CA GLN A 3 5.41 -4.06 -10.37
C GLN A 3 6.01 -2.99 -9.46
N ALA A 4 5.61 -1.73 -9.64
CA ALA A 4 6.09 -0.66 -8.78
C ALA A 4 5.60 -0.82 -7.34
N VAL A 5 4.36 -1.29 -7.18
CA VAL A 5 3.80 -1.55 -5.85
C VAL A 5 4.54 -2.71 -5.18
N PHE A 6 4.77 -3.79 -5.90
CA PHE A 6 5.53 -4.93 -5.37
C PHE A 6 6.94 -4.52 -4.97
N ALA A 7 7.61 -3.71 -5.81
CA ALA A 7 8.96 -3.23 -5.51
C ALA A 7 8.97 -2.39 -4.24
N ALA A 8 7.98 -1.53 -4.04
CA ALA A 8 7.87 -0.71 -2.85
C ALA A 8 7.67 -1.57 -1.60
N ILE A 9 6.80 -2.59 -1.70
CA ILE A 9 6.55 -3.51 -0.59
C ILE A 9 7.82 -4.28 -0.25
N ASP A 10 8.51 -4.80 -1.26
CA ASP A 10 9.77 -5.53 -1.07
C ASP A 10 10.80 -4.66 -0.35
N SER A 11 10.98 -3.42 -0.82
CA SER A 11 11.93 -2.51 -0.21
C SER A 11 11.59 -2.23 1.25
N ALA A 12 10.31 -2.04 1.55
CA ALA A 12 9.87 -1.77 2.92
C ALA A 12 10.12 -2.97 3.82
N VAL A 13 9.85 -4.18 3.33
CA VAL A 13 10.07 -5.41 4.11
C VAL A 13 11.58 -5.63 4.34
N LEU A 14 12.38 -5.43 3.31
CA LEU A 14 13.85 -5.58 3.45
C LEU A 14 14.45 -4.57 4.40
N ALA A 15 13.88 -3.37 4.47
CA ALA A 15 14.31 -2.34 5.40
C ALA A 15 13.72 -2.51 6.80
N GLU A 16 12.92 -3.57 7.00
CA GLU A 16 12.28 -3.86 8.28
C GLU A 16 11.34 -2.75 8.75
N ASN A 17 10.74 -2.03 7.80
CA ASN A 17 9.75 -1.01 8.13
C ASN A 17 8.47 -1.69 8.64
N PRO A 18 7.85 -1.14 9.70
CA PRO A 18 6.62 -1.73 10.24
C PRO A 18 5.40 -1.47 9.35
N PHE A 19 5.45 -0.45 8.51
CA PHE A 19 4.35 -0.11 7.61
C PHE A 19 4.88 0.59 6.37
N LEU A 20 4.01 0.69 5.36
CA LEU A 20 4.34 1.39 4.11
C LEU A 20 3.15 2.24 3.70
N ARG A 21 3.42 3.47 3.26
CA ARG A 21 2.41 4.36 2.70
C ARG A 21 2.55 4.36 1.18
N ILE A 22 1.50 3.95 0.50
CA ILE A 22 1.47 3.92 -0.96
C ILE A 22 0.62 5.08 -1.45
N ILE A 23 1.25 6.06 -2.06
CA ILE A 23 0.56 7.25 -2.57
C ILE A 23 0.17 6.98 -4.02
N HIS A 24 -1.10 6.77 -4.27
CA HIS A 24 -1.61 6.48 -5.62
C HIS A 24 -2.53 7.57 -6.15
N GLY A 25 -2.85 8.55 -5.32
CA GLY A 25 -3.73 9.64 -5.72
C GLY A 25 -5.20 9.23 -5.75
N LYS A 26 -6.07 10.21 -5.96
CA LYS A 26 -7.52 10.01 -5.98
C LYS A 26 -8.09 9.87 -7.39
N GLY A 27 -7.26 9.57 -8.38
CA GLY A 27 -7.65 9.58 -9.78
C GLY A 27 -8.82 8.66 -10.14
N THR A 28 -8.72 7.92 -11.24
CA THR A 28 -9.83 7.13 -11.79
C THR A 28 -10.23 5.92 -10.94
N GLY A 29 -9.48 5.61 -9.92
CA GLY A 29 -9.73 4.42 -9.11
C GLY A 29 -9.08 3.16 -9.65
N VAL A 30 -8.57 3.17 -10.87
CA VAL A 30 -7.90 2.00 -11.47
C VAL A 30 -6.63 1.67 -10.69
N VAL A 31 -5.80 2.67 -10.43
CA VAL A 31 -4.56 2.47 -9.69
C VAL A 31 -4.88 2.02 -8.27
N ARG A 32 -5.88 2.64 -7.65
CA ARG A 32 -6.30 2.28 -6.29
C ARG A 32 -6.74 0.82 -6.21
N GLU A 33 -7.50 0.34 -7.18
CA GLU A 33 -7.93 -1.05 -7.22
C GLU A 33 -6.76 -2.01 -7.40
N ARG A 34 -5.81 -1.65 -8.23
CA ARG A 34 -4.62 -2.48 -8.44
C ARG A 34 -3.78 -2.59 -7.18
N VAL A 35 -3.60 -1.47 -6.49
CA VAL A 35 -2.91 -1.47 -5.20
C VAL A 35 -3.62 -2.37 -4.22
N ARG A 36 -4.93 -2.24 -4.12
CA ARG A 36 -5.73 -3.07 -3.22
C ARG A 36 -5.59 -4.55 -3.55
N ARG A 37 -5.58 -4.92 -4.82
CA ARG A 37 -5.43 -6.31 -5.25
C ARG A 37 -4.09 -6.88 -4.82
N VAL A 38 -3.01 -6.13 -5.06
CA VAL A 38 -1.66 -6.56 -4.67
C VAL A 38 -1.58 -6.73 -3.16
N VAL A 39 -2.09 -5.76 -2.42
CA VAL A 39 -2.08 -5.76 -0.96
C VAL A 39 -2.84 -6.96 -0.41
N THR A 40 -3.99 -7.27 -0.99
CA THR A 40 -4.82 -8.39 -0.54
C THR A 40 -4.14 -9.74 -0.78
N GLN A 41 -3.31 -9.84 -1.80
CA GLN A 41 -2.66 -11.09 -2.17
C GLN A 41 -1.31 -11.32 -1.49
N ASP A 42 -0.75 -10.30 -0.86
CA ASP A 42 0.58 -10.41 -0.25
C ASP A 42 0.44 -10.90 1.20
N ARG A 43 1.08 -12.04 1.48
CA ARG A 43 1.02 -12.66 2.80
C ARG A 43 1.79 -11.88 3.86
N ARG A 44 2.71 -11.02 3.45
CA ARG A 44 3.50 -10.23 4.38
C ARG A 44 2.70 -9.08 4.99
N ILE A 45 1.57 -8.74 4.37
CA ILE A 45 0.72 -7.66 4.81
C ILE A 45 -0.34 -8.21 5.76
N THR A 46 -0.33 -7.73 7.01
CA THR A 46 -1.29 -8.17 8.02
C THR A 46 -2.52 -7.28 8.08
N LYS A 47 -2.38 -6.01 7.68
CA LYS A 47 -3.47 -5.06 7.74
C LYS A 47 -3.27 -3.99 6.68
N SER A 48 -4.36 -3.51 6.11
CA SER A 48 -4.30 -2.45 5.10
C SER A 48 -5.56 -1.61 5.17
N GLY A 49 -5.45 -0.36 4.70
CA GLY A 49 -6.58 0.55 4.67
C GLY A 49 -6.15 1.89 4.12
N PHE A 50 -7.13 2.78 3.95
CA PHE A 50 -6.85 4.14 3.51
C PHE A 50 -6.30 4.96 4.66
N ALA A 51 -5.48 5.96 4.31
CA ALA A 51 -4.96 6.90 5.28
C ALA A 51 -6.08 7.79 5.84
N PRO A 52 -5.89 8.38 7.03
CA PRO A 52 -6.81 9.40 7.53
C PRO A 52 -6.94 10.57 6.55
N SER A 53 -8.06 11.27 6.58
CA SER A 53 -8.32 12.35 5.64
C SER A 53 -7.26 13.44 5.70
N ASN A 54 -6.65 13.67 6.86
CA ASN A 54 -5.59 14.66 7.03
C ASN A 54 -4.21 14.14 6.59
N GLN A 55 -4.12 12.90 6.12
CA GLN A 55 -2.87 12.28 5.66
C GLN A 55 -3.00 11.72 4.25
N GLY A 56 -3.91 12.25 3.46
CA GLY A 56 -4.10 11.83 2.08
C GLY A 56 -5.41 11.12 1.79
N GLY A 57 -6.11 10.66 2.82
CA GLY A 57 -7.41 10.02 2.66
C GLY A 57 -7.36 8.83 1.69
N THR A 58 -8.32 8.77 0.77
CA THR A 58 -8.43 7.69 -0.19
C THR A 58 -7.36 7.74 -1.28
N GLY A 59 -6.53 8.78 -1.31
CA GLY A 59 -5.40 8.86 -2.24
C GLY A 59 -4.15 8.15 -1.74
N VAL A 60 -4.16 7.62 -0.52
CA VAL A 60 -3.03 6.94 0.09
C VAL A 60 -3.51 5.65 0.76
N THR A 61 -2.81 4.56 0.51
CA THR A 61 -3.07 3.28 1.18
C THR A 61 -1.93 3.00 2.15
N ILE A 62 -2.29 2.69 3.40
CA ILE A 62 -1.32 2.30 4.42
C ILE A 62 -1.42 0.80 4.62
N VAL A 63 -0.27 0.12 4.54
CA VAL A 63 -0.18 -1.32 4.77
C VAL A 63 0.74 -1.58 5.95
N GLU A 64 0.39 -2.57 6.76
CA GLU A 64 1.20 -3.00 7.90
C GLU A 64 1.70 -4.40 7.63
N PHE A 65 2.94 -4.66 8.00
CA PHE A 65 3.60 -5.93 7.74
C PHE A 65 3.67 -6.78 9.01
N THR A 66 3.81 -8.08 8.80
CA THR A 66 4.09 -9.01 9.88
C THR A 66 5.46 -8.67 10.46
N GLY A 67 5.49 -8.35 11.72
CA GLY A 67 6.70 -7.91 12.41
C GLY A 67 7.76 -8.93 12.56
#